data_4e397a2d2807a8bfdad7284364bd54b6
#
_entry.id   4e397a2d2807a8bfdad7284364bd54b6
#
_cell.length_a   1.000
_cell.length_b   1.000
_cell.length_c   1.000
_cell.angle_alpha   90.00
_cell.angle_beta   90.00
_cell.angle_gamma   90.00
#
_symmetry.space_group_name_H-M   'P 1'
#
loop_
_entity.id
_entity.type
_entity.pdbx_description
1 polymer ?
#
loop_
_entity_poly.entity_id
_entity_poly.type
_entity_poly.pdbx_seq_one_letter_code
_entity_poly.pdbx_strand_id
1 'polypeptide(L)'
;DDITPKRFLAKPDVTIGRLNIPSSSFPEQSLAVTPTIELDAEEAIDIEEATYGAVAIRQVTSNNQIGEVVAWLELLSPSNKRGGSGEAQYQHKRTQALHGGIVLIELDYLHHSPPIMRRIPSYPDGDEGAYPYTISLTDPRPNLKEGKLKVYGFGVDIAIPTIEIPLLNGDKIAVNFDTIYQRTFASLRAYSLRADYDQLPQPIGAYHPQDREKIAQVNQRAHETTS
;
A
#
# COMPACT_ATOMS: atom_id res chain seq x y z
N ASP A 1 33.73 -16.89 5.36
CA ASP A 1 33.38 -15.67 4.62
C ASP A 1 32.32 -14.93 5.43
N ASP A 2 32.77 -13.82 6.01
CA ASP A 2 31.99 -12.99 6.93
C ASP A 2 31.03 -12.11 6.10
N ILE A 3 29.77 -12.51 6.00
CA ILE A 3 28.72 -11.72 5.32
C ILE A 3 28.20 -10.67 6.32
N THR A 4 28.96 -9.60 6.44
CA THR A 4 28.46 -8.41 7.15
C THR A 4 27.30 -7.82 6.34
N PRO A 5 26.07 -7.69 6.89
CA PRO A 5 24.97 -7.11 6.15
C PRO A 5 25.29 -5.65 5.81
N LYS A 6 25.34 -5.34 4.52
CA LYS A 6 25.51 -3.96 4.04
C LYS A 6 24.35 -3.11 4.57
N ARG A 7 24.69 -2.03 5.27
CA ARG A 7 23.74 -1.06 5.80
C ARG A 7 22.88 -0.51 4.66
N PHE A 8 21.59 -0.58 4.84
CA PHE A 8 20.60 0.02 3.95
C PHE A 8 20.77 1.54 3.91
N LEU A 9 21.05 2.10 2.72
CA LEU A 9 21.26 3.53 2.50
C LEU A 9 20.03 4.28 2.01
N ALA A 10 18.90 3.61 1.80
CA ALA A 10 17.66 4.27 1.42
C ALA A 10 17.12 5.08 2.61
N LYS A 11 16.94 6.40 2.44
CA LYS A 11 16.28 7.26 3.42
C LYS A 11 14.80 7.31 3.10
N PRO A 12 13.90 6.93 4.03
CA PRO A 12 12.48 7.18 3.87
C PRO A 12 12.21 8.70 3.97
N ASP A 13 11.26 9.20 3.20
CA ASP A 13 10.88 10.62 3.22
C ASP A 13 10.18 11.01 4.53
N VAL A 14 9.52 10.05 5.17
CA VAL A 14 8.81 10.23 6.44
C VAL A 14 9.15 9.08 7.38
N THR A 15 9.52 9.40 8.60
CA THR A 15 9.68 8.43 9.69
C THR A 15 8.57 8.66 10.71
N ILE A 16 7.72 7.67 10.93
CA ILE A 16 6.72 7.70 12.01
C ILE A 16 7.41 7.14 13.26
N GLY A 17 7.61 8.03 14.23
CA GLY A 17 8.04 7.64 15.58
C GLY A 17 6.87 7.01 16.36
N ARG A 18 7.10 6.70 17.64
CA ARG A 18 6.05 6.18 18.53
C ARG A 18 4.89 7.17 18.59
N LEU A 19 3.73 6.81 18.02
CA LEU A 19 2.49 7.51 18.30
C LEU A 19 2.12 7.21 19.75
N ASN A 20 2.31 8.20 20.64
CA ASN A 20 1.64 8.21 21.93
C ASN A 20 0.16 8.51 21.65
N ILE A 21 -0.60 7.50 21.26
CA ILE A 21 -2.05 7.58 21.19
C ILE A 21 -2.53 7.45 22.64
N PRO A 22 -3.21 8.48 23.21
CA PRO A 22 -3.83 8.32 24.52
C PRO A 22 -4.78 7.12 24.44
N SER A 23 -4.73 6.27 25.46
CA SER A 23 -5.49 5.01 25.52
C SER A 23 -7.01 5.19 25.72
N SER A 24 -7.57 6.33 25.36
CA SER A 24 -8.98 6.62 25.49
C SER A 24 -9.66 6.74 24.12
N SER A 25 -10.54 5.80 23.85
CA SER A 25 -11.67 5.83 22.91
C SER A 25 -11.48 5.50 21.44
N PHE A 26 -10.64 4.53 21.10
CA PHE A 26 -10.90 3.79 19.86
C PHE A 26 -11.68 2.51 20.21
N PRO A 27 -12.80 2.20 19.51
CA PRO A 27 -13.46 0.92 19.73
C PRO A 27 -12.47 -0.20 19.42
N GLU A 28 -12.36 -1.13 20.34
CA GLU A 28 -11.41 -2.27 20.36
C GLU A 28 -11.77 -3.37 19.34
N GLN A 29 -12.55 -3.03 18.32
CA GLN A 29 -12.82 -3.93 17.23
C GLN A 29 -11.79 -3.70 16.13
N SER A 30 -10.82 -4.61 16.05
CA SER A 30 -9.97 -4.75 14.86
C SER A 30 -10.88 -4.97 13.65
N LEU A 31 -11.05 -3.91 12.86
CA LEU A 31 -11.78 -3.96 11.58
C LEU A 31 -10.85 -4.47 10.46
N ALA A 32 -9.79 -5.19 10.82
CA ALA A 32 -8.89 -5.78 9.85
C ALA A 32 -9.65 -6.81 9.01
N VAL A 33 -9.60 -6.64 7.69
CA VAL A 33 -10.24 -7.55 6.75
C VAL A 33 -9.32 -8.74 6.42
N THR A 34 -9.91 -9.84 6.01
CA THR A 34 -9.16 -10.97 5.47
C THR A 34 -8.58 -10.58 4.10
N PRO A 35 -7.32 -10.95 3.79
CA PRO A 35 -6.74 -10.74 2.47
C PRO A 35 -7.57 -11.47 1.41
N THR A 36 -7.71 -10.87 0.23
CA THR A 36 -8.41 -11.48 -0.92
C THR A 36 -7.56 -12.54 -1.62
N ILE A 37 -6.24 -12.41 -1.52
CA ILE A 37 -5.26 -13.36 -2.03
C ILE A 37 -4.14 -13.50 -1.00
N GLU A 38 -3.69 -14.71 -0.75
CA GLU A 38 -2.51 -15.02 0.05
C GLU A 38 -1.54 -15.87 -0.77
N LEU A 39 -0.31 -15.43 -0.92
CA LEU A 39 0.73 -16.07 -1.70
C LEU A 39 2.01 -16.20 -0.87
N ASP A 40 2.96 -17.00 -1.33
CA ASP A 40 4.27 -17.09 -0.71
C ASP A 40 5.10 -15.82 -0.97
N ALA A 41 5.89 -15.39 0.02
CA ALA A 41 6.64 -14.13 -0.06
C ALA A 41 7.74 -14.16 -1.16
N GLU A 42 8.22 -15.34 -1.51
CA GLU A 42 9.18 -15.56 -2.61
C GLU A 42 8.63 -15.11 -3.97
N GLU A 43 7.30 -15.18 -4.16
CA GLU A 43 6.61 -14.77 -5.38
C GLU A 43 6.54 -13.25 -5.54
N ALA A 44 6.96 -12.53 -4.52
CA ALA A 44 6.94 -11.08 -4.48
C ALA A 44 8.22 -10.41 -5.04
N ILE A 45 9.24 -11.17 -5.48
CA ILE A 45 10.56 -10.63 -5.87
C ILE A 45 10.76 -10.60 -7.37
N ASP A 46 11.04 -9.41 -7.91
CA ASP A 46 11.59 -9.16 -9.25
C ASP A 46 12.59 -7.98 -9.16
N ILE A 47 13.73 -8.02 -9.86
CA ILE A 47 14.95 -7.24 -9.55
C ILE A 47 15.09 -5.94 -10.39
N GLU A 48 15.51 -4.84 -9.81
CA GLU A 48 16.52 -3.78 -10.10
C GLU A 48 16.22 -2.34 -9.57
N GLU A 49 17.24 -1.49 -9.36
CA GLU A 49 17.33 -0.35 -8.41
C GLU A 49 16.54 0.96 -8.67
N ALA A 50 15.89 1.54 -7.61
CA ALA A 50 15.47 2.96 -7.53
C ALA A 50 15.42 3.59 -6.16
N THR A 51 15.58 4.91 -6.14
CA THR A 51 15.37 5.73 -4.93
C THR A 51 13.95 6.29 -4.91
N TYR A 52 13.12 5.85 -3.96
CA TYR A 52 11.77 6.39 -3.76
C TYR A 52 11.51 6.64 -2.28
N GLY A 53 10.67 7.61 -1.98
CA GLY A 53 10.23 7.88 -0.64
C GLY A 53 9.30 6.81 -0.10
N ALA A 54 9.55 6.36 1.12
CA ALA A 54 8.70 5.41 1.84
C ALA A 54 8.44 5.90 3.25
N VAL A 55 7.28 5.57 3.80
CA VAL A 55 7.00 5.74 5.22
C VAL A 55 7.61 4.56 5.97
N ALA A 56 8.62 4.80 6.80
CA ALA A 56 9.28 3.75 7.58
C ALA A 56 8.69 3.66 9.00
N ILE A 57 8.27 2.45 9.37
CA ILE A 57 7.96 2.10 10.76
C ILE A 57 9.23 1.57 11.39
N ARG A 58 9.65 2.19 12.50
CA ARG A 58 10.89 1.85 13.18
C ARG A 58 10.63 1.35 14.59
N GLN A 59 11.46 0.44 15.03
CA GLN A 59 11.51 0.07 16.44
C GLN A 59 11.93 1.27 17.29
N VAL A 60 11.35 1.40 18.48
CA VAL A 60 11.85 2.29 19.52
C VAL A 60 12.44 1.43 20.62
N THR A 61 13.72 1.62 20.93
CA THR A 61 14.42 0.86 21.97
C THR A 61 13.96 1.30 23.37
N SER A 62 14.28 0.49 24.38
CA SER A 62 13.96 0.80 25.79
C SER A 62 14.51 2.15 26.26
N ASN A 63 15.59 2.63 25.64
CA ASN A 63 16.20 3.93 25.93
C ASN A 63 15.60 5.08 25.07
N ASN A 64 14.45 4.86 24.45
CA ASN A 64 13.75 5.81 23.60
C ASN A 64 14.54 6.24 22.33
N GLN A 65 15.51 5.43 21.92
CA GLN A 65 16.27 5.67 20.69
C GLN A 65 15.55 5.04 19.49
N ILE A 66 15.66 5.71 18.34
CA ILE A 66 15.14 5.20 17.07
C ILE A 66 16.02 4.02 16.62
N GLY A 67 15.42 2.84 16.56
CA GLY A 67 16.06 1.61 16.13
C GLY A 67 15.91 1.33 14.64
N GLU A 68 15.98 0.05 14.29
CA GLU A 68 15.92 -0.42 12.89
C GLU A 68 14.55 -0.25 12.27
N VAL A 69 14.51 -0.22 10.93
CA VAL A 69 13.26 -0.24 10.17
C VAL A 69 12.67 -1.64 10.25
N VAL A 70 11.39 -1.71 10.61
CA VAL A 70 10.64 -2.96 10.75
C VAL A 70 9.70 -3.16 9.57
N ALA A 71 9.10 -2.08 9.10
CA ALA A 71 8.20 -2.11 7.95
C ALA A 71 8.32 -0.83 7.12
N TRP A 72 8.02 -0.95 5.83
CA TRP A 72 7.89 0.16 4.89
C TRP A 72 6.51 0.20 4.26
N LEU A 73 5.96 1.42 4.17
CA LEU A 73 4.76 1.70 3.39
C LEU A 73 5.16 2.51 2.16
N GLU A 74 4.74 2.06 1.01
CA GLU A 74 5.03 2.67 -0.28
C GLU A 74 3.71 2.94 -1.01
N LEU A 75 3.46 4.19 -1.41
CA LEU A 75 2.41 4.51 -2.37
C LEU A 75 3.02 4.44 -3.77
N LEU A 76 2.53 3.52 -4.59
CA LEU A 76 3.08 3.30 -5.91
C LEU A 76 2.80 4.50 -6.84
N SER A 77 3.82 4.89 -7.59
CA SER A 77 3.71 5.87 -8.68
C SER A 77 3.67 5.16 -10.04
N PRO A 78 3.21 5.84 -11.11
CA PRO A 78 3.28 5.25 -12.46
C PRO A 78 4.68 4.81 -12.86
N SER A 79 5.73 5.48 -12.40
CA SER A 79 7.12 5.09 -12.69
C SER A 79 7.54 3.79 -11.99
N ASN A 80 6.91 3.44 -10.86
CA ASN A 80 7.18 2.17 -10.15
C ASN A 80 6.54 0.95 -10.82
N LYS A 81 5.50 1.17 -11.64
CA LYS A 81 4.72 0.11 -12.28
C LYS A 81 5.46 -0.53 -13.44
N ARG A 82 5.00 -1.70 -13.85
CA ARG A 82 5.51 -2.43 -15.02
C ARG A 82 5.45 -1.56 -16.27
N GLY A 83 6.58 -1.43 -16.96
CA GLY A 83 6.76 -0.52 -18.08
C GLY A 83 7.03 0.94 -17.71
N GLY A 84 7.03 1.27 -16.41
CA GLY A 84 7.41 2.60 -15.92
C GLY A 84 8.92 2.84 -15.96
N SER A 85 9.34 4.10 -16.02
CA SER A 85 10.76 4.47 -16.14
C SER A 85 11.61 4.11 -14.91
N GLY A 86 10.99 3.86 -13.78
CA GLY A 86 11.64 3.50 -12.52
C GLY A 86 11.34 2.06 -12.08
N GLU A 87 10.71 1.23 -12.95
CA GLU A 87 10.33 -0.15 -12.59
C GLU A 87 11.52 -0.93 -12.03
N ALA A 88 12.61 -1.00 -12.83
CA ALA A 88 13.79 -1.75 -12.47
C ALA A 88 14.36 -1.33 -11.11
N GLN A 89 14.51 -0.04 -10.93
CA GLN A 89 14.98 0.51 -9.68
C GLN A 89 14.04 0.18 -8.50
N TYR A 90 12.73 0.27 -8.67
CA TYR A 90 11.76 -0.04 -7.63
C TYR A 90 11.85 -1.51 -7.22
N GLN A 91 11.94 -2.42 -8.18
CA GLN A 91 12.08 -3.85 -7.94
C GLN A 91 13.35 -4.18 -7.12
N HIS A 92 14.47 -3.53 -7.41
CA HIS A 92 15.68 -3.73 -6.61
C HIS A 92 15.50 -3.26 -5.16
N LYS A 93 14.97 -2.05 -4.93
CA LYS A 93 14.65 -1.55 -3.60
C LYS A 93 13.74 -2.53 -2.85
N ARG A 94 12.71 -3.01 -3.52
CA ARG A 94 11.76 -3.98 -3.01
C ARG A 94 12.47 -5.27 -2.59
N THR A 95 13.29 -5.82 -3.49
CA THR A 95 14.09 -7.02 -3.22
C THR A 95 15.02 -6.84 -2.04
N GLN A 96 15.72 -5.71 -1.95
CA GLN A 96 16.60 -5.40 -0.82
C GLN A 96 15.82 -5.32 0.51
N ALA A 97 14.66 -4.68 0.53
CA ALA A 97 13.83 -4.58 1.72
C ALA A 97 13.41 -5.97 2.22
N LEU A 98 12.93 -6.81 1.31
CA LEU A 98 12.48 -8.15 1.65
C LEU A 98 13.63 -9.06 2.11
N HIS A 99 14.79 -9.02 1.46
CA HIS A 99 15.99 -9.74 1.93
C HIS A 99 16.50 -9.20 3.27
N GLY A 100 16.28 -7.92 3.56
CA GLY A 100 16.56 -7.30 4.85
C GLY A 100 15.57 -7.66 5.96
N GLY A 101 14.56 -8.49 5.70
CA GLY A 101 13.54 -8.88 6.68
C GLY A 101 12.51 -7.78 6.96
N ILE A 102 12.43 -6.75 6.12
CA ILE A 102 11.52 -5.61 6.29
C ILE A 102 10.15 -6.00 5.70
N VAL A 103 9.10 -5.84 6.51
CA VAL A 103 7.72 -5.98 6.03
C VAL A 103 7.43 -4.85 5.05
N LEU A 104 6.96 -5.20 3.86
CA LEU A 104 6.68 -4.22 2.81
C LEU A 104 5.17 -4.11 2.58
N ILE A 105 4.65 -2.89 2.66
CA ILE A 105 3.25 -2.57 2.37
C ILE A 105 3.23 -1.66 1.15
N GLU A 106 2.60 -2.12 0.07
CA GLU A 106 2.52 -1.40 -1.21
C GLU A 106 1.06 -1.05 -1.50
N LEU A 107 0.77 0.24 -1.61
CA LEU A 107 -0.56 0.75 -1.95
C LEU A 107 -0.60 1.04 -3.44
N ASP A 108 -1.39 0.28 -4.17
CA ASP A 108 -1.56 0.40 -5.62
C ASP A 108 -2.96 0.92 -5.97
N TYR A 109 -3.04 2.21 -6.29
CA TYR A 109 -4.27 2.87 -6.75
C TYR A 109 -4.24 3.15 -8.25
N LEU A 110 -3.33 2.49 -9.00
CA LEU A 110 -3.08 2.72 -10.42
C LEU A 110 -3.74 1.64 -11.28
N HIS A 111 -5.07 1.62 -11.30
CA HIS A 111 -5.91 0.64 -11.99
C HIS A 111 -5.63 0.47 -13.49
N HIS A 112 -5.03 1.48 -14.13
CA HIS A 112 -4.73 1.47 -15.58
C HIS A 112 -3.39 0.81 -15.94
N SER A 113 -2.63 0.37 -14.94
CA SER A 113 -1.33 -0.29 -15.15
C SER A 113 -1.33 -1.66 -14.48
N PRO A 114 -0.70 -2.70 -15.06
CA PRO A 114 -0.61 -4.02 -14.46
C PRO A 114 0.03 -3.98 -13.07
N PRO A 115 -0.30 -4.91 -12.16
CA PRO A 115 0.36 -5.03 -10.87
C PRO A 115 1.87 -5.20 -11.02
N ILE A 116 2.65 -4.74 -10.02
CA ILE A 116 4.10 -4.95 -9.99
C ILE A 116 4.43 -6.44 -9.98
N MET A 117 3.69 -7.22 -9.22
CA MET A 117 3.86 -8.66 -9.08
C MET A 117 3.03 -9.40 -10.14
N ARG A 118 3.69 -10.20 -10.98
CA ARG A 118 3.07 -10.91 -12.10
C ARG A 118 2.00 -11.93 -11.71
N ARG A 119 2.02 -12.40 -10.46
CA ARG A 119 1.05 -13.40 -9.96
C ARG A 119 -0.23 -12.78 -9.39
N ILE A 120 -0.28 -11.47 -9.21
CA ILE A 120 -1.50 -10.76 -8.86
C ILE A 120 -2.31 -10.58 -10.15
N PRO A 121 -3.61 -10.97 -10.15
CA PRO A 121 -4.49 -10.76 -11.30
C PRO A 121 -4.49 -9.30 -11.77
N SER A 122 -4.35 -9.10 -13.06
CA SER A 122 -4.21 -7.79 -13.68
C SER A 122 -5.57 -7.19 -14.03
N TYR A 123 -5.94 -6.12 -13.36
CA TYR A 123 -7.19 -5.42 -13.63
C TYR A 123 -7.26 -4.86 -15.06
N PRO A 124 -6.25 -4.14 -15.61
CA PRO A 124 -6.34 -3.63 -16.98
C PRO A 124 -6.39 -4.74 -18.05
N ASP A 125 -5.88 -5.94 -17.73
CA ASP A 125 -5.92 -7.09 -18.66
C ASP A 125 -7.24 -7.90 -18.56
N GLY A 126 -8.09 -7.59 -17.57
CA GLY A 126 -9.37 -8.25 -17.38
C GLY A 126 -9.27 -9.63 -16.73
N ASP A 127 -8.21 -9.89 -15.97
CA ASP A 127 -8.03 -11.17 -15.30
C ASP A 127 -9.14 -11.44 -14.28
N GLU A 128 -9.54 -12.70 -14.16
CA GLU A 128 -10.52 -13.12 -13.16
C GLU A 128 -9.97 -12.88 -11.74
N GLY A 129 -10.80 -12.29 -10.87
CA GLY A 129 -10.41 -11.95 -9.50
C GLY A 129 -9.54 -10.69 -9.37
N ALA A 130 -9.31 -9.96 -10.46
CA ALA A 130 -8.60 -8.69 -10.41
C ALA A 130 -9.43 -7.56 -9.77
N TYR A 131 -8.75 -6.65 -9.09
CA TYR A 131 -9.33 -5.47 -8.45
C TYR A 131 -8.68 -4.20 -9.01
N PRO A 132 -9.45 -3.07 -9.13
CA PRO A 132 -8.89 -1.80 -9.58
C PRO A 132 -7.86 -1.23 -8.61
N TYR A 133 -7.99 -1.54 -7.34
CA TYR A 133 -7.10 -1.06 -6.28
C TYR A 133 -6.68 -2.22 -5.38
N THR A 134 -5.42 -2.20 -4.95
CA THR A 134 -4.89 -3.23 -4.05
C THR A 134 -3.97 -2.64 -2.99
N ILE A 135 -3.94 -3.27 -1.82
CA ILE A 135 -2.86 -3.13 -0.86
C ILE A 135 -2.20 -4.50 -0.74
N SER A 136 -0.93 -4.58 -1.03
CA SER A 136 -0.15 -5.79 -0.81
C SER A 136 0.71 -5.65 0.44
N LEU A 137 0.72 -6.68 1.28
CA LEU A 137 1.56 -6.80 2.46
C LEU A 137 2.43 -8.03 2.31
N THR A 138 3.73 -7.82 2.15
CA THR A 138 4.73 -8.90 2.11
C THR A 138 5.47 -8.94 3.43
N ASP A 139 5.31 -10.03 4.19
CA ASP A 139 6.13 -10.32 5.37
C ASP A 139 7.15 -11.40 4.99
N PRO A 140 8.44 -11.05 4.85
CA PRO A 140 9.46 -11.99 4.42
C PRO A 140 9.97 -12.91 5.54
N ARG A 141 9.41 -12.83 6.76
CA ARG A 141 9.93 -13.51 7.93
C ARG A 141 9.28 -14.88 8.18
N PRO A 142 10.00 -15.86 8.75
CA PRO A 142 11.38 -15.79 9.22
C PRO A 142 12.42 -15.76 8.10
N ASN A 143 12.05 -16.14 6.89
CA ASN A 143 12.84 -16.05 5.66
C ASN A 143 11.87 -15.99 4.47
N LEU A 144 12.34 -15.60 3.28
CA LEU A 144 11.50 -15.41 2.09
C LEU A 144 10.70 -16.64 1.68
N LYS A 145 11.23 -17.84 1.91
CA LYS A 145 10.58 -19.09 1.54
C LYS A 145 9.37 -19.43 2.41
N GLU A 146 9.42 -19.00 3.67
CA GLU A 146 8.35 -19.22 4.65
C GLU A 146 7.47 -17.97 4.82
N GLY A 147 7.94 -16.83 4.34
CA GLY A 147 7.23 -15.56 4.35
C GLY A 147 5.93 -15.63 3.53
N LYS A 148 5.08 -14.63 3.72
CA LYS A 148 3.77 -14.55 3.06
C LYS A 148 3.54 -13.20 2.41
N LEU A 149 2.89 -13.25 1.25
CA LEU A 149 2.30 -12.11 0.59
C LEU A 149 0.77 -12.18 0.76
N LYS A 150 0.18 -11.11 1.27
CA LYS A 150 -1.27 -10.92 1.38
C LYS A 150 -1.69 -9.78 0.49
N VAL A 151 -2.71 -9.97 -0.31
CA VAL A 151 -3.25 -8.94 -1.19
C VAL A 151 -4.69 -8.63 -0.77
N TYR A 152 -4.96 -7.37 -0.53
CA TYR A 152 -6.27 -6.84 -0.18
C TYR A 152 -6.79 -6.03 -1.36
N GLY A 153 -7.63 -6.66 -2.18
CA GLY A 153 -8.28 -6.01 -3.32
C GLY A 153 -9.57 -5.31 -2.91
N PHE A 154 -9.85 -4.14 -3.50
CA PHE A 154 -11.10 -3.42 -3.25
C PHE A 154 -11.56 -2.64 -4.48
N GLY A 155 -12.87 -2.43 -4.54
CA GLY A 155 -13.53 -1.77 -5.65
C GLY A 155 -13.60 -0.25 -5.51
N VAL A 156 -14.10 0.39 -6.54
CA VAL A 156 -14.23 1.86 -6.63
C VAL A 156 -15.24 2.47 -5.66
N ASP A 157 -16.16 1.65 -5.16
CA ASP A 157 -17.25 2.02 -4.25
C ASP A 157 -17.06 1.50 -2.83
N ILE A 158 -15.89 0.96 -2.54
CA ILE A 158 -15.58 0.34 -1.25
C ILE A 158 -14.55 1.20 -0.50
N ALA A 159 -14.75 1.39 0.80
CA ALA A 159 -13.79 2.05 1.67
C ALA A 159 -12.44 1.32 1.66
N ILE A 160 -11.35 2.09 1.72
CA ILE A 160 -10.01 1.51 1.73
C ILE A 160 -9.85 0.64 3.00
N PRO A 161 -9.39 -0.62 2.86
CA PRO A 161 -9.40 -1.55 3.98
C PRO A 161 -8.46 -1.15 5.12
N THR A 162 -8.86 -1.54 6.34
CA THR A 162 -7.96 -1.56 7.49
C THR A 162 -7.19 -2.87 7.49
N ILE A 163 -5.88 -2.82 7.57
CA ILE A 163 -5.04 -4.02 7.61
C ILE A 163 -4.16 -4.08 8.85
N GLU A 164 -3.85 -5.28 9.32
CA GLU A 164 -2.87 -5.51 10.38
C GLU A 164 -1.48 -5.64 9.77
N ILE A 165 -0.56 -4.78 10.19
CA ILE A 165 0.85 -4.83 9.83
C ILE A 165 1.61 -5.54 10.95
N PRO A 166 2.24 -6.68 10.68
CA PRO A 166 3.04 -7.38 11.68
C PRO A 166 4.34 -6.61 11.97
N LEU A 167 4.64 -6.46 13.25
CA LEU A 167 5.85 -5.82 13.76
C LEU A 167 6.82 -6.87 14.32
N LEU A 168 7.74 -6.46 15.20
CA LEU A 168 8.67 -7.38 15.88
C LEU A 168 7.97 -8.08 17.07
N ASN A 169 8.53 -9.21 17.47
CA ASN A 169 8.12 -9.96 18.66
C ASN A 169 6.64 -10.35 18.72
N GLY A 170 5.99 -10.50 17.57
CA GLY A 170 4.56 -10.84 17.49
C GLY A 170 3.62 -9.65 17.66
N ASP A 171 4.15 -8.45 17.86
CA ASP A 171 3.34 -7.23 17.88
C ASP A 171 2.72 -6.94 16.51
N LYS A 172 1.61 -6.21 16.50
CA LYS A 172 0.91 -5.79 15.29
C LYS A 172 0.37 -4.38 15.46
N ILE A 173 0.18 -3.70 14.34
CA ILE A 173 -0.54 -2.43 14.29
C ILE A 173 -1.64 -2.49 13.22
N ALA A 174 -2.87 -2.16 13.58
CA ALA A 174 -3.95 -1.99 12.63
C ALA A 174 -3.90 -0.58 12.04
N VAL A 175 -3.81 -0.47 10.72
CA VAL A 175 -3.78 0.80 9.99
C VAL A 175 -5.05 0.93 9.17
N ASN A 176 -5.86 1.94 9.49
CA ASN A 176 -7.04 2.30 8.71
C ASN A 176 -6.64 3.26 7.60
N PHE A 177 -6.44 2.72 6.39
CA PHE A 177 -6.01 3.51 5.23
C PHE A 177 -7.10 4.45 4.72
N ASP A 178 -8.38 4.11 4.90
CA ASP A 178 -9.48 5.02 4.54
C ASP A 178 -9.45 6.30 5.38
N THR A 179 -9.30 6.18 6.69
CA THR A 179 -9.17 7.35 7.56
C THR A 179 -7.99 8.23 7.17
N ILE A 180 -6.85 7.63 6.79
CA ILE A 180 -5.67 8.38 6.35
C ILE A 180 -5.98 9.10 5.03
N TYR A 181 -6.56 8.40 4.06
CA TYR A 181 -6.95 8.96 2.77
C TYR A 181 -7.91 10.14 2.95
N GLN A 182 -9.00 9.97 3.70
CA GLN A 182 -10.01 10.99 3.94
C GLN A 182 -9.41 12.24 4.62
N ARG A 183 -8.55 12.04 5.63
CA ARG A 183 -7.86 13.16 6.29
C ARG A 183 -6.91 13.89 5.36
N THR A 184 -6.16 13.15 4.53
CA THR A 184 -5.23 13.75 3.56
C THR A 184 -6.01 14.56 2.53
N PHE A 185 -7.09 13.99 1.99
CA PHE A 185 -7.95 14.68 1.02
C PHE A 185 -8.58 15.94 1.60
N ALA A 186 -9.11 15.87 2.80
CA ALA A 186 -9.73 17.02 3.47
C ALA A 186 -8.71 18.10 3.87
N SER A 187 -7.49 17.73 4.25
CA SER A 187 -6.46 18.68 4.69
C SER A 187 -5.80 19.43 3.52
N LEU A 188 -5.75 18.82 2.35
CA LEU A 188 -5.15 19.40 1.16
C LEU A 188 -6.23 20.11 0.32
N ARG A 189 -6.63 21.31 0.72
CA ARG A 189 -7.60 22.15 -0.02
C ARG A 189 -7.38 22.14 -1.54
N ALA A 190 -6.12 22.01 -1.99
CA ALA A 190 -5.80 21.94 -3.40
C ALA A 190 -6.43 20.72 -4.10
N TYR A 191 -6.65 19.60 -3.42
CA TYR A 191 -7.30 18.43 -4.00
C TYR A 191 -8.82 18.57 -4.02
N SER A 192 -9.44 19.04 -2.93
CA SER A 192 -10.88 19.28 -2.89
C SER A 192 -11.35 20.36 -3.88
N LEU A 193 -10.51 21.37 -4.16
CA LEU A 193 -10.77 22.38 -5.16
C LEU A 193 -10.54 21.92 -6.61
N ARG A 194 -9.80 20.83 -6.80
CA ARG A 194 -9.54 20.24 -8.13
C ARG A 194 -10.49 19.08 -8.47
N ALA A 195 -11.17 18.53 -7.49
CA ALA A 195 -12.16 17.49 -7.71
C ALA A 195 -13.41 18.14 -8.32
N ASP A 196 -13.56 17.96 -9.62
CA ASP A 196 -14.75 18.39 -10.36
C ASP A 196 -15.72 17.21 -10.40
N TYR A 197 -16.70 17.25 -9.51
CA TYR A 197 -17.74 16.22 -9.44
C TYR A 197 -18.81 16.37 -10.53
N ASP A 198 -18.79 17.45 -11.33
CA ASP A 198 -19.63 17.61 -12.50
C ASP A 198 -19.16 16.75 -13.68
N GLN A 199 -17.93 16.21 -13.57
CA GLN A 199 -17.35 15.35 -14.60
C GLN A 199 -16.95 13.99 -14.02
N LEU A 200 -17.05 12.96 -14.86
CA LEU A 200 -16.50 11.65 -14.52
C LEU A 200 -14.96 11.69 -14.50
N PRO A 201 -14.33 10.94 -13.59
CA PRO A 201 -12.87 10.89 -13.52
C PRO A 201 -12.25 10.41 -14.83
N GLN A 202 -11.15 11.03 -15.23
CA GLN A 202 -10.45 10.69 -16.46
C GLN A 202 -9.16 9.90 -16.15
N PRO A 203 -8.86 8.85 -16.93
CA PRO A 203 -9.62 8.30 -18.04
C PRO A 203 -10.67 7.26 -17.56
N ILE A 204 -11.94 7.60 -17.59
CA ILE A 204 -13.03 6.68 -17.18
C ILE A 204 -13.00 5.36 -17.98
N GLY A 205 -12.53 5.41 -19.22
CA GLY A 205 -12.40 4.23 -20.09
C GLY A 205 -11.42 3.17 -19.60
N ALA A 206 -10.53 3.51 -18.66
CA ALA A 206 -9.60 2.55 -18.05
C ALA A 206 -10.27 1.64 -17.00
N TYR A 207 -11.47 1.98 -16.54
CA TYR A 207 -12.25 1.12 -15.65
C TYR A 207 -13.09 0.12 -16.45
N HIS A 208 -13.31 -1.05 -15.86
CA HIS A 208 -14.23 -2.06 -16.40
C HIS A 208 -15.67 -1.50 -16.43
N PRO A 209 -16.54 -2.00 -17.32
CA PRO A 209 -17.91 -1.48 -17.47
C PRO A 209 -18.69 -1.39 -16.16
N GLN A 210 -18.62 -2.43 -15.33
CA GLN A 210 -19.31 -2.48 -14.03
C GLN A 210 -18.82 -1.40 -13.06
N ASP A 211 -17.51 -1.13 -13.03
CA ASP A 211 -16.94 -0.10 -12.17
C ASP A 211 -17.27 1.31 -12.68
N ARG A 212 -17.36 1.49 -14.01
CA ARG A 212 -17.83 2.76 -14.59
C ARG A 212 -19.26 3.10 -14.16
N GLU A 213 -20.14 2.11 -14.12
CA GLU A 213 -21.52 2.29 -13.65
C GLU A 213 -21.55 2.70 -12.16
N LYS A 214 -20.74 2.04 -11.32
CA LYS A 214 -20.62 2.39 -9.90
C LYS A 214 -20.07 3.81 -9.70
N ILE A 215 -19.03 4.19 -10.44
CA ILE A 215 -18.45 5.55 -10.40
C ILE A 215 -19.52 6.57 -10.77
N ALA A 216 -20.30 6.34 -11.84
CA ALA A 216 -21.37 7.24 -12.24
C ALA A 216 -22.44 7.39 -11.14
N GLN A 217 -22.82 6.29 -10.48
CA GLN A 217 -23.78 6.32 -9.38
C GLN A 217 -23.27 7.08 -8.16
N VAL A 218 -21.98 6.91 -7.80
CA VAL A 218 -21.35 7.65 -6.69
C VAL A 218 -21.31 9.14 -7.01
N ASN A 219 -20.93 9.48 -8.25
CA ASN A 219 -20.89 10.87 -8.71
C ASN A 219 -22.26 11.54 -8.63
N GLN A 220 -23.30 10.87 -9.12
CA GLN A 220 -24.67 11.37 -9.05
C GLN A 220 -25.14 11.63 -7.59
N ARG A 221 -24.84 10.71 -6.66
CA ARG A 221 -25.19 10.88 -5.24
C ARG A 221 -24.46 12.08 -4.60
N ALA A 222 -23.20 12.31 -4.98
CA ALA A 222 -22.43 13.45 -4.50
C ALA A 222 -23.11 14.78 -4.92
N HIS A 223 -23.62 14.88 -6.16
CA HIS A 223 -24.39 16.04 -6.64
C HIS A 223 -25.67 16.27 -5.81
N GLU A 224 -26.46 15.22 -5.61
CA GLU A 224 -27.72 15.30 -4.87
C GLU A 224 -27.55 15.76 -3.43
N THR A 225 -26.37 15.51 -2.83
CA THR A 225 -26.05 15.87 -1.44
C THR A 225 -25.51 17.31 -1.31
N THR A 226 -25.02 17.89 -2.41
CA THR A 226 -24.40 19.23 -2.43
C THR A 226 -25.35 20.32 -2.92
N SER A 227 -26.52 19.94 -3.46
CA SER A 227 -27.61 20.81 -3.94
C SER A 227 -28.64 21.03 -2.83
#